data_3bedb9e3efea4400bc173f8235a2e1f6
#
_entry.id   3bedb9e3efea4400bc173f8235a2e1f6
#
_cell.length_a   1.000
_cell.length_b   1.000
_cell.length_c   1.000
_cell.angle_alpha   90.00
_cell.angle_beta   90.00
_cell.angle_gamma   90.00
#
_symmetry.space_group_name_H-M   'P 1'
#
loop_
_entity.id
_entity.type
_entity.pdbx_description
1 polymer ?
#
loop_
_entity_poly.entity_id
_entity_poly.type
_entity_poly.pdbx_seq_one_letter_code
_entity_poly.pdbx_strand_id
1 'polypeptide(L)'
;MINVYDQADINFCIPMKKPYLLILLVMLSACSDSGDDQNREIDLVVLEDLIEHTKEFEKRVYSYENGLHIAVGYGIANSIMVEGVDGNIIIDASDSVAEAEEVYSHFRKINSNPISAIIYTHNHGDHTFGAAYYYNLNEEKPMVIAHESTSHYVERIMGILNPIISKRSSRMFGTELPSDEVINVGIGPYLGVSQSPIGYIKPTVTFGDELKINISGIEIELYHAPGETNDQLFVWLPKQKALMPGDNIYRTFPNLYTIRGTPHRDVKSWIRSLDHMRTLKPEYLLPSHTKPLSGPDVMETITIYRDAIQYVHDQTIRLMNKGYSADEISNLIELPSEVSQSPFVREFYGTIRWSVKSIFNGYLGWFDGNVSNLDPLSSKDYAERLVLLSGSEEDLFLALQQAVESKDMQWALQLSDSLLTLNYKNDSTKELRQEAIQYIGDRATNPNKRNYFLSSANELNDDYQAHPLLPQSSELLSEVS
;
A
#
# COMPACT_ATOMS: atom_id res chain seq x y z
N MET A 1 -0.80 -21.36 44.88
CA MET A 1 0.07 -22.47 45.31
C MET A 1 -0.11 -23.60 44.32
N ILE A 2 0.86 -23.84 43.50
CA ILE A 2 1.51 -25.08 43.11
C ILE A 2 2.50 -24.72 42.01
N ASN A 3 3.78 -24.81 42.36
CA ASN A 3 4.93 -24.89 41.45
C ASN A 3 5.02 -26.29 40.87
N VAL A 4 5.38 -26.43 39.59
CA VAL A 4 6.20 -27.57 39.13
C VAL A 4 7.07 -27.09 37.96
N TYR A 5 8.39 -27.12 38.17
CA TYR A 5 9.44 -27.20 37.15
C TYR A 5 9.48 -28.66 36.65
N ASP A 6 9.71 -28.88 35.36
CA ASP A 6 10.76 -29.86 34.99
C ASP A 6 11.23 -29.67 33.55
N GLN A 7 12.54 -29.69 33.37
CA GLN A 7 13.28 -29.78 32.11
C GLN A 7 13.36 -31.22 31.65
N ALA A 8 13.25 -31.43 30.34
CA ALA A 8 13.82 -32.65 29.73
C ALA A 8 14.30 -32.35 28.29
N ASP A 9 15.61 -32.38 28.15
CA ASP A 9 16.33 -32.46 26.88
C ASP A 9 16.05 -33.77 26.15
N ILE A 10 15.65 -33.71 24.88
CA ILE A 10 15.77 -34.88 23.98
C ILE A 10 16.34 -34.42 22.64
N ASN A 11 17.62 -34.75 22.41
CA ASN A 11 18.29 -34.72 21.12
C ASN A 11 17.80 -35.87 20.23
N PHE A 12 17.23 -35.55 19.06
CA PHE A 12 17.07 -36.52 17.98
C PHE A 12 17.70 -35.96 16.69
N CYS A 13 18.85 -36.53 16.32
CA CYS A 13 19.45 -36.40 15.00
C CYS A 13 18.74 -37.33 14.01
N ILE A 14 18.17 -36.80 12.94
CA ILE A 14 17.75 -37.53 11.75
C ILE A 14 18.49 -36.96 10.52
N PRO A 15 19.16 -37.76 9.69
CA PRO A 15 19.93 -37.26 8.55
C PRO A 15 19.01 -36.97 7.37
N MET A 16 18.99 -35.71 6.93
CA MET A 16 18.28 -35.27 5.71
C MET A 16 19.12 -35.58 4.47
N LYS A 17 18.55 -36.35 3.55
CA LYS A 17 19.06 -36.53 2.19
C LYS A 17 18.74 -35.29 1.35
N LYS A 18 19.77 -34.70 0.74
CA LYS A 18 19.65 -33.58 -0.22
C LYS A 18 19.05 -34.07 -1.54
N PRO A 19 18.08 -33.38 -2.14
CA PRO A 19 17.86 -33.42 -3.57
C PRO A 19 18.70 -32.34 -4.28
N TYR A 20 19.35 -32.72 -5.37
CA TYR A 20 20.11 -31.84 -6.24
C TYR A 20 19.16 -30.90 -6.99
N LEU A 21 19.34 -29.59 -6.83
CA LEU A 21 18.68 -28.56 -7.62
C LEU A 21 19.60 -28.20 -8.79
N LEU A 22 19.09 -28.42 -10.00
CA LEU A 22 19.77 -28.13 -11.26
C LEU A 22 19.70 -26.62 -11.52
N ILE A 23 20.82 -25.91 -11.36
CA ILE A 23 20.93 -24.49 -11.67
C ILE A 23 21.11 -24.35 -13.19
N LEU A 24 20.11 -23.78 -13.87
CA LEU A 24 20.19 -23.39 -15.27
C LEU A 24 20.87 -22.02 -15.37
N LEU A 25 22.16 -22.00 -15.69
CA LEU A 25 22.93 -20.78 -15.92
C LEU A 25 22.63 -20.30 -17.35
N VAL A 26 21.84 -19.24 -17.50
CA VAL A 26 21.69 -18.54 -18.78
C VAL A 26 22.79 -17.48 -18.87
N MET A 27 23.83 -17.79 -19.65
CA MET A 27 24.84 -16.78 -20.03
C MET A 27 24.27 -15.88 -21.13
N LEU A 28 23.96 -14.64 -20.79
CA LEU A 28 23.76 -13.56 -21.76
C LEU A 28 25.10 -12.85 -21.95
N SER A 29 25.70 -13.05 -23.11
CA SER A 29 26.83 -12.25 -23.57
C SER A 29 26.32 -10.90 -24.08
N ALA A 30 26.58 -9.83 -23.33
CA ALA A 30 26.40 -8.47 -23.83
C ALA A 30 27.77 -7.86 -24.17
N CYS A 31 27.84 -7.29 -25.36
CA CYS A 31 29.00 -6.51 -25.80
C CYS A 31 29.10 -5.20 -25.02
N SER A 32 30.33 -4.90 -24.63
CA SER A 32 30.76 -3.72 -23.91
C SER A 32 30.46 -2.42 -24.63
N ASP A 33 29.91 -1.46 -23.87
CA ASP A 33 30.30 -0.06 -24.00
C ASP A 33 30.56 0.52 -22.62
N SER A 34 31.63 1.32 -22.49
CA SER A 34 32.25 1.69 -21.24
C SER A 34 31.53 2.85 -20.57
N GLY A 35 30.89 2.58 -19.46
CA GLY A 35 30.42 3.50 -18.44
C GLY A 35 30.36 2.75 -17.13
N ASP A 36 30.82 3.33 -16.05
CA ASP A 36 30.95 2.77 -14.70
C ASP A 36 29.62 2.16 -14.19
N ASP A 37 29.26 0.99 -14.68
CA ASP A 37 28.20 0.17 -14.14
C ASP A 37 28.82 -0.68 -13.01
N GLN A 38 28.90 -0.11 -11.81
CA GLN A 38 29.16 -0.90 -10.61
C GLN A 38 28.04 -1.94 -10.52
N ASN A 39 28.36 -3.19 -10.79
CA ASN A 39 27.46 -4.34 -10.68
C ASN A 39 26.74 -4.31 -9.33
N ARG A 40 25.50 -3.87 -9.38
CA ARG A 40 24.56 -3.82 -8.26
C ARG A 40 24.18 -5.26 -7.92
N GLU A 41 24.86 -5.84 -6.94
CA GLU A 41 24.57 -7.20 -6.48
C GLU A 41 23.26 -7.18 -5.69
N ILE A 42 22.15 -7.31 -6.41
CA ILE A 42 20.83 -7.46 -5.81
C ILE A 42 20.80 -8.83 -5.14
N ASP A 43 20.46 -8.88 -3.85
CA ASP A 43 20.24 -10.13 -3.14
C ASP A 43 18.93 -10.77 -3.65
N LEU A 44 19.03 -11.61 -4.66
CA LEU A 44 17.90 -12.25 -5.34
C LEU A 44 17.03 -13.07 -4.37
N VAL A 45 17.62 -13.63 -3.33
CA VAL A 45 16.88 -14.43 -2.32
C VAL A 45 15.89 -13.55 -1.56
N VAL A 46 16.27 -12.31 -1.23
CA VAL A 46 15.40 -11.34 -0.55
C VAL A 46 14.22 -10.93 -1.43
N LEU A 47 14.36 -10.96 -2.74
CA LEU A 47 13.34 -10.53 -3.68
C LEU A 47 12.44 -11.67 -4.21
N GLU A 48 12.79 -12.94 -3.98
CA GLU A 48 12.01 -14.08 -4.48
C GLU A 48 10.53 -14.01 -4.06
N ASP A 49 10.27 -13.72 -2.79
CA ASP A 49 8.91 -13.57 -2.27
C ASP A 49 8.15 -12.41 -2.92
N LEU A 50 8.84 -11.30 -3.20
CA LEU A 50 8.25 -10.13 -3.84
C LEU A 50 7.95 -10.41 -5.32
N ILE A 51 8.84 -11.10 -6.01
CA ILE A 51 8.65 -11.55 -7.41
C ILE A 51 7.48 -12.56 -7.47
N GLU A 52 7.38 -13.50 -6.54
CA GLU A 52 6.27 -14.44 -6.48
C GLU A 52 4.94 -13.69 -6.24
N HIS A 53 4.95 -12.66 -5.40
CA HIS A 53 3.77 -11.82 -5.15
C HIS A 53 3.28 -11.10 -6.40
N THR A 54 4.15 -10.81 -7.39
CA THR A 54 3.75 -10.20 -8.66
C THR A 54 2.72 -11.03 -9.42
N LYS A 55 2.66 -12.34 -9.20
CA LYS A 55 1.63 -13.21 -9.80
C LYS A 55 0.21 -12.87 -9.36
N GLU A 56 0.02 -12.15 -8.25
CA GLU A 56 -1.29 -11.65 -7.84
C GLU A 56 -1.85 -10.58 -8.79
N PHE A 57 -0.99 -9.97 -9.58
CA PHE A 57 -1.31 -8.89 -10.53
C PHE A 57 -1.21 -9.34 -11.98
N GLU A 58 -1.24 -10.63 -12.26
CA GLU A 58 -1.28 -11.13 -13.63
C GLU A 58 -2.54 -10.61 -14.34
N LYS A 59 -2.33 -9.89 -15.44
CA LYS A 59 -3.37 -9.21 -16.20
C LYS A 59 -4.41 -10.18 -16.73
N ARG A 60 -5.60 -10.17 -16.13
CA ARG A 60 -6.67 -11.12 -16.46
C ARG A 60 -8.03 -10.61 -16.01
N VAL A 61 -9.08 -10.97 -16.80
CA VAL A 61 -10.48 -10.88 -16.36
C VAL A 61 -10.91 -12.25 -15.83
N TYR A 62 -11.31 -12.31 -14.56
CA TYR A 62 -11.97 -13.46 -13.96
C TYR A 62 -13.47 -13.31 -14.13
N SER A 63 -14.14 -14.37 -14.56
CA SER A 63 -15.58 -14.38 -14.83
C SER A 63 -16.23 -15.54 -14.10
N TYR A 64 -17.38 -15.27 -13.50
CA TYR A 64 -18.20 -16.26 -12.78
C TYR A 64 -19.58 -16.39 -13.45
N GLU A 65 -20.17 -17.58 -13.39
CA GLU A 65 -21.46 -17.88 -14.05
C GLU A 65 -22.64 -17.05 -13.50
N ASN A 66 -22.48 -16.43 -12.33
CA ASN A 66 -23.51 -15.58 -11.70
C ASN A 66 -23.45 -14.10 -12.14
N GLY A 67 -22.76 -13.81 -13.24
CA GLY A 67 -22.68 -12.47 -13.85
C GLY A 67 -21.69 -11.53 -13.16
N LEU A 68 -20.69 -12.05 -12.47
CA LEU A 68 -19.63 -11.29 -11.83
C LEU A 68 -18.34 -11.37 -12.64
N HIS A 69 -17.73 -10.23 -12.93
CA HIS A 69 -16.48 -10.14 -13.67
C HIS A 69 -15.54 -9.16 -12.96
N ILE A 70 -14.27 -9.53 -12.80
CA ILE A 70 -13.26 -8.68 -12.18
C ILE A 70 -12.01 -8.62 -13.06
N ALA A 71 -11.59 -7.43 -13.40
CA ALA A 71 -10.36 -7.15 -14.15
C ALA A 71 -9.20 -6.91 -13.18
N VAL A 72 -8.24 -7.81 -13.16
CA VAL A 72 -7.07 -7.78 -12.28
C VAL A 72 -5.82 -7.43 -13.09
N GLY A 73 -4.95 -6.57 -12.55
CA GLY A 73 -3.63 -6.28 -13.13
C GLY A 73 -3.64 -5.31 -14.30
N TYR A 74 -4.74 -4.62 -14.56
CA TYR A 74 -4.83 -3.58 -15.59
C TYR A 74 -4.32 -2.23 -15.09
N GLY A 75 -4.42 -1.96 -13.81
CA GLY A 75 -3.92 -0.84 -13.05
C GLY A 75 -3.59 -1.28 -11.63
N ILE A 76 -3.41 -0.34 -10.72
CA ILE A 76 -3.15 -0.65 -9.32
C ILE A 76 -4.40 -1.27 -8.66
N ALA A 77 -5.62 -0.73 -8.94
CA ALA A 77 -6.87 -1.31 -8.47
C ALA A 77 -7.55 -2.19 -9.53
N ASN A 78 -8.35 -3.11 -9.06
CA ASN A 78 -9.25 -3.91 -9.87
C ASN A 78 -10.52 -3.11 -10.17
N SER A 79 -11.13 -3.35 -11.33
CA SER A 79 -12.48 -2.89 -11.63
C SER A 79 -13.41 -4.10 -11.75
N ILE A 80 -14.62 -3.99 -11.22
CA ILE A 80 -15.59 -5.09 -11.18
C ILE A 80 -16.80 -4.71 -12.00
N MET A 81 -17.25 -5.61 -12.88
CA MET A 81 -18.52 -5.50 -13.60
C MET A 81 -19.52 -6.53 -13.07
N VAL A 82 -20.74 -6.07 -12.78
CA VAL A 82 -21.88 -6.91 -12.45
C VAL A 82 -22.88 -6.80 -13.59
N GLU A 83 -23.25 -7.96 -14.19
CA GLU A 83 -24.22 -8.01 -15.26
C GLU A 83 -25.65 -7.82 -14.74
N GLY A 84 -26.35 -6.80 -15.21
CA GLY A 84 -27.77 -6.62 -15.01
C GLY A 84 -28.59 -7.02 -16.23
N VAL A 85 -29.92 -7.03 -16.08
CA VAL A 85 -30.85 -7.46 -17.11
C VAL A 85 -30.79 -6.56 -18.35
N ASP A 86 -30.71 -5.27 -18.16
CA ASP A 86 -30.73 -4.23 -19.20
C ASP A 86 -29.60 -3.20 -19.08
N GLY A 87 -28.71 -3.38 -18.11
CA GLY A 87 -27.53 -2.51 -17.90
C GLY A 87 -26.52 -3.13 -16.95
N ASN A 88 -25.27 -2.76 -17.11
CA ASN A 88 -24.15 -3.23 -16.29
C ASN A 88 -23.82 -2.23 -15.19
N ILE A 89 -23.25 -2.72 -14.10
CA ILE A 89 -22.81 -1.92 -12.96
C ILE A 89 -21.29 -2.06 -12.86
N ILE A 90 -20.58 -0.94 -12.77
CA ILE A 90 -19.14 -0.89 -12.54
C ILE A 90 -18.88 -0.55 -11.08
N ILE A 91 -18.06 -1.34 -10.39
CA ILE A 91 -17.59 -1.09 -9.04
C ILE A 91 -16.09 -0.82 -9.15
N ASP A 92 -15.68 0.36 -8.72
CA ASP A 92 -14.37 0.98 -8.89
C ASP A 92 -13.95 1.15 -10.36
N ALA A 93 -13.51 2.36 -10.69
CA ALA A 93 -13.44 2.84 -12.07
C ALA A 93 -12.00 2.93 -12.62
N SER A 94 -11.02 2.29 -11.99
CA SER A 94 -9.59 2.38 -12.31
C SER A 94 -8.95 3.73 -11.93
N ASP A 95 -7.63 3.85 -12.04
CA ASP A 95 -6.85 5.03 -11.64
C ASP A 95 -6.68 6.06 -12.78
N SER A 96 -7.12 5.72 -13.99
CA SER A 96 -7.08 6.63 -15.14
C SER A 96 -8.12 6.30 -16.20
N VAL A 97 -8.40 7.29 -17.06
CA VAL A 97 -9.33 7.15 -18.19
C VAL A 97 -8.83 6.07 -19.17
N ALA A 98 -7.53 6.01 -19.42
CA ALA A 98 -6.96 5.01 -20.35
C ALA A 98 -7.08 3.58 -19.83
N GLU A 99 -6.88 3.37 -18.54
CA GLU A 99 -7.06 2.05 -17.93
C GLU A 99 -8.52 1.62 -17.91
N ALA A 100 -9.45 2.56 -17.59
CA ALA A 100 -10.87 2.30 -17.67
C ALA A 100 -11.30 1.90 -19.10
N GLU A 101 -10.74 2.54 -20.14
CA GLU A 101 -10.96 2.17 -21.54
C GLU A 101 -10.46 0.76 -21.84
N GLU A 102 -9.26 0.43 -21.40
CA GLU A 102 -8.69 -0.91 -21.62
C GLU A 102 -9.56 -1.98 -20.91
N VAL A 103 -9.87 -1.80 -19.63
CA VAL A 103 -10.75 -2.70 -18.87
C VAL A 103 -12.10 -2.89 -19.56
N TYR A 104 -12.75 -1.79 -19.94
CA TYR A 104 -14.03 -1.85 -20.60
C TYR A 104 -13.96 -2.55 -21.97
N SER A 105 -12.85 -2.45 -22.69
CA SER A 105 -12.63 -3.18 -23.94
C SER A 105 -12.79 -4.70 -23.78
N HIS A 106 -12.49 -5.22 -22.58
CA HIS A 106 -12.69 -6.63 -22.21
C HIS A 106 -14.11 -6.89 -21.71
N PHE A 107 -14.64 -6.07 -20.81
CA PHE A 107 -15.98 -6.23 -20.25
C PHE A 107 -17.07 -6.21 -21.33
N ARG A 108 -17.00 -5.30 -22.30
CA ARG A 108 -17.99 -5.21 -23.40
C ARG A 108 -18.02 -6.43 -24.33
N LYS A 109 -16.96 -7.25 -24.34
CA LYS A 109 -16.96 -8.53 -25.09
C LYS A 109 -17.73 -9.61 -24.36
N ILE A 110 -17.89 -9.47 -23.03
CA ILE A 110 -18.66 -10.39 -22.19
C ILE A 110 -20.12 -9.96 -22.22
N ASN A 111 -20.40 -8.71 -21.89
CA ASN A 111 -21.74 -8.13 -21.91
C ASN A 111 -21.67 -6.68 -22.43
N SER A 112 -22.45 -6.38 -23.48
CA SER A 112 -22.47 -5.08 -24.15
C SER A 112 -23.62 -4.17 -23.72
N ASN A 113 -24.36 -4.53 -22.68
CA ASN A 113 -25.41 -3.67 -22.12
C ASN A 113 -24.78 -2.30 -21.68
N PRO A 114 -25.56 -1.21 -21.72
CA PRO A 114 -25.09 0.10 -21.27
C PRO A 114 -24.69 0.06 -19.79
N ILE A 115 -23.85 1.01 -19.36
CA ILE A 115 -23.51 1.17 -17.95
C ILE A 115 -24.66 1.92 -17.25
N SER A 116 -25.29 1.30 -16.28
CA SER A 116 -26.40 1.87 -15.50
C SER A 116 -25.92 2.56 -14.22
N ALA A 117 -24.81 2.09 -13.64
CA ALA A 117 -24.23 2.70 -12.45
C ALA A 117 -22.72 2.50 -12.38
N ILE A 118 -22.06 3.46 -11.70
CA ILE A 118 -20.68 3.40 -11.24
C ILE A 118 -20.74 3.53 -9.71
N ILE A 119 -20.10 2.62 -8.99
CA ILE A 119 -20.03 2.65 -7.52
C ILE A 119 -18.58 2.84 -7.12
N TYR A 120 -18.27 3.89 -6.36
CA TYR A 120 -16.96 4.07 -5.74
C TYR A 120 -16.98 3.43 -4.36
N THR A 121 -16.03 2.54 -4.10
CA THR A 121 -15.88 1.99 -2.75
C THR A 121 -15.34 3.01 -1.77
N HIS A 122 -14.48 3.95 -2.25
CA HIS A 122 -13.93 5.05 -1.47
C HIS A 122 -13.23 6.10 -2.35
N ASN A 123 -12.66 7.12 -1.71
CA ASN A 123 -12.13 8.33 -2.34
C ASN A 123 -10.79 8.22 -3.08
N HIS A 124 -10.05 7.10 -2.97
CA HIS A 124 -8.73 7.00 -3.59
C HIS A 124 -8.83 7.07 -5.12
N GLY A 125 -7.77 7.60 -5.76
CA GLY A 125 -7.79 7.88 -7.19
C GLY A 125 -7.90 6.63 -8.05
N ASP A 126 -7.30 5.54 -7.62
CA ASP A 126 -7.34 4.25 -8.29
C ASP A 126 -8.74 3.58 -8.34
N HIS A 127 -9.71 4.11 -7.61
CA HIS A 127 -11.12 3.69 -7.63
C HIS A 127 -12.04 4.69 -8.34
N THR A 128 -11.56 5.92 -8.59
CA THR A 128 -12.43 7.03 -9.00
C THR A 128 -11.98 7.76 -10.26
N PHE A 129 -10.68 7.73 -10.63
CA PHE A 129 -10.14 8.63 -11.66
C PHE A 129 -10.38 8.17 -13.10
N GLY A 130 -10.81 6.93 -13.33
CA GLY A 130 -11.23 6.45 -14.65
C GLY A 130 -12.72 6.64 -14.94
N ALA A 131 -13.50 7.14 -14.00
CA ALA A 131 -14.97 7.19 -14.08
C ALA A 131 -15.53 7.96 -15.27
N ALA A 132 -14.86 9.02 -15.72
CA ALA A 132 -15.32 9.81 -16.87
C ALA A 132 -15.40 8.97 -18.14
N TYR A 133 -14.58 7.93 -18.30
CA TYR A 133 -14.70 7.02 -19.44
C TYR A 133 -16.08 6.33 -19.45
N TYR A 134 -16.42 5.64 -18.37
CA TYR A 134 -17.70 4.92 -18.26
C TYR A 134 -18.91 5.87 -18.31
N TYR A 135 -18.79 7.05 -17.66
CA TYR A 135 -19.84 8.05 -17.60
C TYR A 135 -20.22 8.58 -18.97
N ASN A 136 -19.25 8.69 -19.88
CA ASN A 136 -19.44 9.28 -21.20
C ASN A 136 -19.77 8.27 -22.32
N LEU A 137 -19.82 6.96 -22.01
CA LEU A 137 -20.11 5.95 -23.02
C LEU A 137 -21.53 6.05 -23.59
N ASN A 138 -22.50 6.44 -22.78
CA ASN A 138 -23.92 6.44 -23.16
C ASN A 138 -24.51 7.86 -23.18
N GLU A 139 -25.60 8.06 -23.94
CA GLU A 139 -26.37 9.32 -23.90
C GLU A 139 -27.03 9.51 -22.54
N GLU A 140 -27.73 8.48 -22.05
CA GLU A 140 -28.26 8.43 -20.68
C GLU A 140 -27.10 8.15 -19.71
N LYS A 141 -26.88 9.10 -18.79
CA LYS A 141 -25.73 9.04 -17.88
C LYS A 141 -26.00 8.05 -16.74
N PRO A 142 -25.02 7.20 -16.41
CA PRO A 142 -25.14 6.29 -15.28
C PRO A 142 -25.23 7.04 -13.96
N MET A 143 -25.87 6.42 -12.96
CA MET A 143 -25.75 6.87 -11.58
C MET A 143 -24.30 6.70 -11.12
N VAL A 144 -23.77 7.72 -10.40
CA VAL A 144 -22.50 7.58 -9.71
C VAL A 144 -22.79 7.58 -8.20
N ILE A 145 -22.53 6.45 -7.56
CA ILE A 145 -22.94 6.18 -6.18
C ILE A 145 -21.70 6.10 -5.30
N ALA A 146 -21.72 6.81 -4.16
CA ALA A 146 -20.63 6.78 -3.17
C ALA A 146 -21.15 7.15 -1.77
N HIS A 147 -20.31 6.99 -0.77
CA HIS A 147 -20.58 7.54 0.56
C HIS A 147 -20.60 9.08 0.50
N GLU A 148 -21.43 9.72 1.33
CA GLU A 148 -21.64 11.19 1.31
C GLU A 148 -20.37 12.00 1.53
N SER A 149 -19.37 11.46 2.22
CA SER A 149 -18.09 12.14 2.48
C SER A 149 -17.02 11.92 1.40
N THR A 150 -17.26 11.09 0.39
CA THR A 150 -16.25 10.73 -0.63
C THR A 150 -15.71 11.97 -1.36
N SER A 151 -16.58 12.86 -1.84
CA SER A 151 -16.13 14.09 -2.51
C SER A 151 -15.25 14.98 -1.63
N HIS A 152 -15.57 15.08 -0.34
CA HIS A 152 -14.75 15.84 0.61
C HIS A 152 -13.31 15.30 0.70
N TYR A 153 -13.14 13.98 0.73
CA TYR A 153 -11.80 13.37 0.82
C TYR A 153 -11.05 13.44 -0.51
N VAL A 154 -11.74 13.34 -1.67
CA VAL A 154 -11.14 13.61 -2.98
C VAL A 154 -10.61 15.04 -3.05
N GLU A 155 -11.43 16.02 -2.71
CA GLU A 155 -11.04 17.44 -2.70
C GLU A 155 -9.88 17.73 -1.74
N ARG A 156 -9.80 17.03 -0.61
CA ARG A 156 -8.68 17.17 0.35
C ARG A 156 -7.35 16.72 -0.27
N ILE A 157 -7.34 15.59 -0.99
CA ILE A 157 -6.13 15.05 -1.61
C ILE A 157 -5.74 15.89 -2.83
N MET A 158 -6.68 16.17 -3.72
CA MET A 158 -6.41 16.88 -4.98
C MET A 158 -6.20 18.39 -4.78
N GLY A 159 -6.75 18.98 -3.73
CA GLY A 159 -6.65 20.39 -3.42
C GLY A 159 -5.57 20.70 -2.38
N ILE A 160 -5.95 20.69 -1.10
CA ILE A 160 -5.16 21.25 0.01
C ILE A 160 -3.81 20.57 0.18
N LEU A 161 -3.73 19.25 0.00
CA LEU A 161 -2.53 18.44 0.28
C LEU A 161 -1.83 17.94 -0.99
N ASN A 162 -2.31 18.30 -2.18
CA ASN A 162 -1.79 17.79 -3.45
C ASN A 162 -0.25 17.80 -3.53
N PRO A 163 0.46 18.92 -3.31
CA PRO A 163 1.91 18.95 -3.54
C PRO A 163 2.69 17.94 -2.69
N ILE A 164 2.32 17.81 -1.40
CA ILE A 164 3.03 16.90 -0.50
C ILE A 164 2.59 15.44 -0.67
N ILE A 165 1.29 15.20 -0.90
CA ILE A 165 0.79 13.84 -1.13
C ILE A 165 1.29 13.31 -2.46
N SER A 166 1.27 14.11 -3.53
CA SER A 166 1.82 13.76 -4.85
C SER A 166 3.29 13.35 -4.74
N LYS A 167 4.14 14.19 -4.14
CA LYS A 167 5.56 13.88 -3.96
C LYS A 167 5.80 12.59 -3.16
N ARG A 168 5.08 12.40 -2.04
CA ARG A 168 5.24 11.21 -1.20
C ARG A 168 4.67 9.95 -1.86
N SER A 169 3.61 10.09 -2.65
CA SER A 169 3.04 9.00 -3.45
C SER A 169 3.99 8.57 -4.56
N SER A 170 4.59 9.53 -5.27
CA SER A 170 5.58 9.24 -6.30
C SER A 170 6.73 8.38 -5.75
N ARG A 171 7.27 8.74 -4.59
CA ARG A 171 8.28 7.91 -3.91
C ARG A 171 7.75 6.54 -3.48
N MET A 172 6.55 6.48 -2.91
CA MET A 172 5.97 5.24 -2.38
C MET A 172 5.68 4.22 -3.48
N PHE A 173 5.20 4.69 -4.62
CA PHE A 173 4.85 3.86 -5.77
C PHE A 173 5.96 3.76 -6.82
N GLY A 174 7.06 4.51 -6.66
CA GLY A 174 8.22 4.44 -7.54
C GLY A 174 7.94 4.97 -8.95
N THR A 175 7.02 5.94 -9.12
CA THR A 175 6.60 6.41 -10.45
C THR A 175 7.70 7.14 -11.24
N GLU A 176 8.76 7.57 -10.56
CA GLU A 176 9.96 8.21 -11.14
C GLU A 176 11.13 7.23 -11.30
N LEU A 177 10.97 5.98 -10.87
CA LEU A 177 11.98 4.95 -11.07
C LEU A 177 11.91 4.39 -12.49
N PRO A 178 13.04 3.92 -13.05
CA PRO A 178 13.03 3.09 -14.23
C PRO A 178 12.08 1.90 -14.10
N SER A 179 11.36 1.57 -15.16
CA SER A 179 10.30 0.55 -15.13
C SER A 179 10.80 -0.86 -14.76
N ASP A 180 12.08 -1.14 -14.98
CA ASP A 180 12.76 -2.39 -14.60
C ASP A 180 13.21 -2.43 -13.14
N GLU A 181 13.21 -1.29 -12.43
CA GLU A 181 13.47 -1.21 -11.00
C GLU A 181 12.23 -1.42 -10.14
N VAL A 182 11.03 -1.16 -10.68
CA VAL A 182 9.75 -1.35 -9.97
C VAL A 182 9.25 -2.77 -10.19
N ILE A 183 9.40 -3.64 -9.18
CA ILE A 183 8.92 -5.03 -9.25
C ILE A 183 7.39 -5.06 -9.21
N ASN A 184 6.80 -4.40 -8.23
CA ASN A 184 5.37 -4.11 -8.08
C ASN A 184 5.18 -3.03 -7.01
N VAL A 185 3.94 -2.66 -6.72
CA VAL A 185 3.60 -1.65 -5.70
C VAL A 185 2.85 -2.24 -4.48
N GLY A 186 2.90 -3.56 -4.31
CA GLY A 186 2.37 -4.31 -3.17
C GLY A 186 0.93 -4.75 -3.31
N ILE A 187 0.08 -3.94 -3.91
CA ILE A 187 -1.36 -4.20 -4.15
C ILE A 187 -1.73 -4.15 -5.64
N GLY A 188 -0.78 -3.85 -6.50
CA GLY A 188 -0.93 -3.79 -7.94
C GLY A 188 0.41 -3.81 -8.65
N PRO A 189 0.43 -3.88 -9.99
CA PRO A 189 1.66 -3.93 -10.77
C PRO A 189 2.38 -2.58 -10.80
N TYR A 190 1.66 -1.48 -10.94
CA TYR A 190 2.16 -0.10 -11.03
C TYR A 190 1.03 0.89 -10.70
N LEU A 191 1.35 2.18 -10.57
CA LEU A 191 0.39 3.28 -10.48
C LEU A 191 0.34 4.04 -11.82
N GLY A 192 -0.81 4.00 -12.50
CA GLY A 192 -0.97 4.51 -13.88
C GLY A 192 -1.44 5.96 -14.00
N VAL A 193 -1.75 6.62 -12.91
CA VAL A 193 -2.35 7.97 -12.89
C VAL A 193 -1.54 9.05 -13.62
N SER A 194 -0.22 8.90 -13.71
CA SER A 194 0.66 9.83 -14.41
C SER A 194 0.61 9.72 -15.93
N GLN A 195 0.01 8.67 -16.49
CA GLN A 195 0.07 8.34 -17.92
C GLN A 195 -1.20 8.76 -18.69
N SER A 196 -2.25 9.23 -18.01
CA SER A 196 -3.55 9.52 -18.61
C SER A 196 -4.30 10.61 -17.84
N PRO A 197 -5.24 11.32 -18.48
CA PRO A 197 -6.09 12.28 -17.79
C PRO A 197 -6.86 11.67 -16.61
N ILE A 198 -7.04 12.46 -15.56
CA ILE A 198 -7.89 12.15 -14.42
C ILE A 198 -9.34 12.47 -14.81
N GLY A 199 -10.21 11.49 -14.69
CA GLY A 199 -11.62 11.59 -15.05
C GLY A 199 -12.54 11.33 -13.85
N TYR A 200 -12.34 12.02 -12.73
CA TYR A 200 -13.26 11.95 -11.60
C TYR A 200 -14.62 12.51 -11.94
N ILE A 201 -15.67 11.78 -11.64
CA ILE A 201 -17.07 12.24 -11.73
C ILE A 201 -17.65 12.34 -10.32
N LYS A 202 -18.16 13.50 -9.96
CA LYS A 202 -18.79 13.71 -8.65
C LYS A 202 -20.00 12.79 -8.48
N PRO A 203 -20.16 12.12 -7.33
CA PRO A 203 -21.32 11.25 -7.09
C PRO A 203 -22.65 11.97 -7.29
N THR A 204 -23.57 11.31 -8.01
CA THR A 204 -24.94 11.81 -8.24
C THR A 204 -25.92 11.25 -7.20
N VAL A 205 -25.56 10.15 -6.56
CA VAL A 205 -26.32 9.51 -5.47
C VAL A 205 -25.35 9.28 -4.31
N THR A 206 -25.67 9.79 -3.13
CA THR A 206 -24.88 9.60 -1.92
C THR A 206 -25.72 9.06 -0.79
N PHE A 207 -25.08 8.37 0.18
CA PHE A 207 -25.74 7.84 1.36
C PHE A 207 -24.79 7.93 2.59
N GLY A 208 -25.38 7.78 3.77
CA GLY A 208 -24.63 7.71 5.04
C GLY A 208 -24.33 6.27 5.44
N ASP A 209 -25.15 5.66 6.32
CA ASP A 209 -24.83 4.34 6.91
C ASP A 209 -25.04 3.17 5.95
N GLU A 210 -26.20 3.13 5.24
CA GLU A 210 -26.54 2.06 4.29
C GLU A 210 -27.42 2.56 3.15
N LEU A 211 -27.33 1.88 2.00
CA LEU A 211 -28.24 2.05 0.86
C LEU A 211 -28.59 0.68 0.27
N LYS A 212 -29.89 0.37 0.18
CA LYS A 212 -30.40 -0.81 -0.54
C LYS A 212 -31.12 -0.35 -1.78
N ILE A 213 -30.69 -0.83 -2.93
CA ILE A 213 -31.19 -0.38 -4.23
C ILE A 213 -31.25 -1.54 -5.21
N ASN A 214 -32.19 -1.47 -6.17
CA ASN A 214 -32.20 -2.39 -7.31
C ASN A 214 -31.81 -1.60 -8.56
N ILE A 215 -30.78 -2.05 -9.25
CA ILE A 215 -30.28 -1.45 -10.50
C ILE A 215 -30.24 -2.54 -11.56
N SER A 216 -30.94 -2.33 -12.68
CA SER A 216 -31.00 -3.28 -13.81
C SER A 216 -31.31 -4.72 -13.37
N GLY A 217 -32.21 -4.88 -12.38
CA GLY A 217 -32.62 -6.18 -11.84
C GLY A 217 -31.66 -6.80 -10.82
N ILE A 218 -30.57 -6.12 -10.45
CA ILE A 218 -29.63 -6.56 -9.42
C ILE A 218 -29.97 -5.88 -8.10
N GLU A 219 -30.20 -6.67 -7.06
CA GLU A 219 -30.34 -6.22 -5.69
C GLU A 219 -28.94 -5.95 -5.11
N ILE A 220 -28.70 -4.71 -4.65
CA ILE A 220 -27.42 -4.24 -4.15
C ILE A 220 -27.62 -3.64 -2.77
N GLU A 221 -26.80 -4.03 -1.84
CA GLU A 221 -26.70 -3.43 -0.53
C GLU A 221 -25.31 -2.81 -0.35
N LEU A 222 -25.28 -1.52 -0.07
CA LEU A 222 -24.07 -0.74 0.20
C LEU A 222 -24.04 -0.39 1.68
N TYR A 223 -22.92 -0.62 2.32
CA TYR A 223 -22.75 -0.36 3.75
C TYR A 223 -21.52 0.50 3.98
N HIS A 224 -21.69 1.60 4.72
CA HIS A 224 -20.55 2.36 5.22
C HIS A 224 -19.70 1.49 6.14
N ALA A 225 -18.45 1.36 5.82
CA ALA A 225 -17.53 0.41 6.47
C ALA A 225 -16.13 1.02 6.63
N PRO A 226 -15.95 2.02 7.51
CA PRO A 226 -14.67 2.66 7.72
C PRO A 226 -13.57 1.65 8.01
N GLY A 227 -12.43 1.82 7.34
CA GLY A 227 -11.27 0.95 7.45
C GLY A 227 -10.07 1.63 6.82
N GLU A 228 -9.73 1.29 5.57
CA GLU A 228 -8.64 1.95 4.87
C GLU A 228 -8.88 3.46 4.75
N THR A 229 -10.10 3.87 4.49
CA THR A 229 -10.53 5.28 4.53
C THR A 229 -11.77 5.48 5.39
N ASN A 230 -12.05 6.74 5.74
CA ASN A 230 -13.20 7.07 6.56
C ASN A 230 -14.52 7.01 5.78
N ASP A 231 -14.48 7.13 4.45
CA ASP A 231 -15.63 7.04 3.54
C ASP A 231 -15.78 5.65 2.91
N GLN A 232 -14.92 4.70 3.29
CA GLN A 232 -14.95 3.33 2.78
C GLN A 232 -16.34 2.72 2.91
N LEU A 233 -16.81 2.11 1.83
CA LEU A 233 -17.98 1.24 1.83
C LEU A 233 -17.62 -0.16 1.32
N PHE A 234 -18.46 -1.14 1.57
CA PHE A 234 -18.45 -2.38 0.85
C PHE A 234 -19.77 -2.60 0.11
N VAL A 235 -19.69 -3.35 -0.98
CA VAL A 235 -20.85 -3.76 -1.79
C VAL A 235 -21.17 -5.20 -1.47
N TRP A 236 -22.43 -5.47 -1.17
CA TRP A 236 -22.97 -6.80 -0.97
C TRP A 236 -24.06 -7.11 -2.00
N LEU A 237 -23.95 -8.25 -2.67
CA LEU A 237 -24.94 -8.78 -3.59
C LEU A 237 -25.58 -10.04 -2.97
N PRO A 238 -26.75 -9.90 -2.31
CA PRO A 238 -27.34 -10.99 -1.51
C PRO A 238 -27.63 -12.24 -2.31
N LYS A 239 -28.14 -12.08 -3.52
CA LYS A 239 -28.50 -13.20 -4.41
C LYS A 239 -27.28 -13.98 -4.88
N GLN A 240 -26.20 -13.28 -5.19
CA GLN A 240 -24.93 -13.86 -5.64
C GLN A 240 -24.05 -14.31 -4.47
N LYS A 241 -24.36 -13.90 -3.25
CA LYS A 241 -23.52 -14.04 -2.04
C LYS A 241 -22.11 -13.51 -2.28
N ALA A 242 -22.00 -12.38 -2.96
CA ALA A 242 -20.75 -11.77 -3.38
C ALA A 242 -20.49 -10.50 -2.58
N LEU A 243 -19.28 -10.43 -2.05
CA LEU A 243 -18.76 -9.31 -1.28
C LEU A 243 -17.63 -8.61 -2.06
N MET A 244 -17.78 -7.31 -2.26
CA MET A 244 -16.74 -6.43 -2.77
C MET A 244 -16.34 -5.50 -1.62
N PRO A 245 -15.24 -5.80 -0.91
CA PRO A 245 -14.88 -5.12 0.34
C PRO A 245 -14.19 -3.77 0.11
N GLY A 246 -13.97 -3.36 -1.15
CA GLY A 246 -13.05 -2.28 -1.47
C GLY A 246 -11.64 -2.63 -0.98
N ASP A 247 -10.98 -1.67 -0.34
CA ASP A 247 -9.63 -1.83 0.21
C ASP A 247 -9.59 -2.33 1.65
N ASN A 248 -10.74 -2.73 2.19
CA ASN A 248 -10.76 -3.31 3.52
C ASN A 248 -10.17 -4.72 3.58
N ILE A 249 -10.03 -5.41 2.43
CA ILE A 249 -9.38 -6.72 2.33
C ILE A 249 -8.66 -6.84 0.98
N TYR A 250 -7.39 -7.21 1.01
CA TYR A 250 -6.57 -7.62 -0.14
C TYR A 250 -5.48 -8.60 0.33
N ARG A 251 -4.78 -9.27 -0.61
CA ARG A 251 -3.86 -10.37 -0.28
C ARG A 251 -2.47 -9.88 0.17
N THR A 252 -2.44 -9.02 1.18
CA THR A 252 -1.26 -8.55 1.91
C THR A 252 -1.68 -7.96 3.24
N PHE A 253 -0.74 -7.72 4.16
CA PHE A 253 -1.03 -7.08 5.44
C PHE A 253 -1.66 -5.70 5.21
N PRO A 254 -2.76 -5.37 5.93
CA PRO A 254 -3.49 -4.12 5.71
C PRO A 254 -2.64 -2.89 5.96
N ASN A 255 -2.86 -1.88 5.15
CA ASN A 255 -2.17 -0.62 5.28
C ASN A 255 -2.82 0.25 6.36
N LEU A 256 -2.69 -0.15 7.64
CA LEU A 256 -3.22 0.61 8.76
C LEU A 256 -2.59 2.01 8.86
N TYR A 257 -1.46 2.22 8.21
CA TYR A 257 -0.84 3.52 7.96
C TYR A 257 -0.09 3.53 6.63
N THR A 258 -0.37 4.52 5.79
CA THR A 258 0.37 4.72 4.54
C THR A 258 1.43 5.81 4.67
N ILE A 259 2.67 5.51 4.23
CA ILE A 259 3.82 6.43 4.33
C ILE A 259 3.68 7.68 3.45
N ARG A 260 2.78 7.69 2.44
CA ARG A 260 2.45 8.91 1.69
C ARG A 260 1.69 9.94 2.53
N GLY A 261 1.04 9.51 3.59
CA GLY A 261 0.21 10.33 4.48
C GLY A 261 -1.29 10.07 4.29
N THR A 262 -2.00 9.99 5.39
CA THR A 262 -3.45 9.72 5.43
C THR A 262 -4.06 10.35 6.69
N PRO A 263 -5.37 10.62 6.73
CA PRO A 263 -6.08 10.75 7.98
C PRO A 263 -5.88 9.53 8.87
N HIS A 264 -6.06 9.67 10.19
CA HIS A 264 -6.00 8.51 11.07
C HIS A 264 -7.02 7.46 10.63
N ARG A 265 -6.56 6.21 10.48
CA ARG A 265 -7.39 5.04 10.20
C ARG A 265 -7.78 4.41 11.51
N ASP A 266 -9.06 4.52 11.90
CA ASP A 266 -9.54 3.92 13.15
C ASP A 266 -9.62 2.40 13.02
N VAL A 267 -8.63 1.74 13.61
CA VAL A 267 -8.48 0.28 13.56
C VAL A 267 -9.68 -0.44 14.15
N LYS A 268 -10.32 0.11 15.20
CA LYS A 268 -11.53 -0.49 15.78
C LYS A 268 -12.73 -0.43 14.85
N SER A 269 -12.85 0.63 14.07
CA SER A 269 -13.87 0.72 13.01
C SER A 269 -13.60 -0.28 11.91
N TRP A 270 -12.35 -0.46 11.48
CA TRP A 270 -11.98 -1.47 10.49
C TRP A 270 -12.33 -2.89 10.95
N ILE A 271 -12.00 -3.24 12.21
CA ILE A 271 -12.39 -4.52 12.80
C ILE A 271 -13.92 -4.73 12.77
N ARG A 272 -14.70 -3.70 13.16
CA ARG A 272 -16.19 -3.76 13.11
C ARG A 272 -16.70 -3.94 11.69
N SER A 273 -16.10 -3.28 10.70
CA SER A 273 -16.45 -3.44 9.29
C SER A 273 -16.22 -4.87 8.81
N LEU A 274 -15.10 -5.48 9.18
CA LEU A 274 -14.79 -6.88 8.87
C LEU A 274 -15.72 -7.86 9.61
N ASP A 275 -16.06 -7.58 10.86
CA ASP A 275 -17.04 -8.38 11.60
C ASP A 275 -18.42 -8.32 10.94
N HIS A 276 -18.86 -7.16 10.42
CA HIS A 276 -20.10 -7.05 9.66
C HIS A 276 -20.04 -7.90 8.39
N MET A 277 -18.97 -7.78 7.59
CA MET A 277 -18.76 -8.60 6.38
C MET A 277 -18.86 -10.10 6.67
N ARG A 278 -18.32 -10.58 7.79
CA ARG A 278 -18.40 -11.99 8.23
C ARG A 278 -19.83 -12.44 8.50
N THR A 279 -20.69 -11.56 9.03
CA THR A 279 -22.10 -11.91 9.30
C THR A 279 -22.89 -12.25 8.04
N LEU A 280 -22.49 -11.69 6.89
CA LEU A 280 -23.12 -11.91 5.59
C LEU A 280 -22.82 -13.29 4.98
N LYS A 281 -21.77 -13.96 5.45
CA LYS A 281 -21.32 -15.28 4.98
C LYS A 281 -21.11 -15.34 3.47
N PRO A 282 -20.24 -14.49 2.90
CA PRO A 282 -20.01 -14.46 1.47
C PRO A 282 -19.43 -15.79 0.94
N GLU A 283 -19.81 -16.14 -0.29
CA GLU A 283 -19.24 -17.26 -1.06
C GLU A 283 -18.22 -16.76 -2.10
N TYR A 284 -18.32 -15.48 -2.48
CA TYR A 284 -17.37 -14.81 -3.38
C TYR A 284 -16.83 -13.56 -2.69
N LEU A 285 -15.51 -13.38 -2.78
CA LEU A 285 -14.78 -12.19 -2.33
C LEU A 285 -14.06 -11.60 -3.54
N LEU A 286 -14.48 -10.42 -3.97
CA LEU A 286 -13.91 -9.68 -5.10
C LEU A 286 -13.28 -8.38 -4.55
N PRO A 287 -12.02 -8.42 -4.12
CA PRO A 287 -11.35 -7.24 -3.55
C PRO A 287 -10.96 -6.26 -4.65
N SER A 288 -10.82 -4.99 -4.28
CA SER A 288 -10.38 -3.97 -5.23
C SER A 288 -8.88 -4.05 -5.55
N HIS A 289 -8.15 -4.95 -4.91
CA HIS A 289 -6.76 -5.29 -5.22
C HIS A 289 -6.53 -6.79 -5.10
N THR A 290 -5.55 -7.32 -5.86
CA THR A 290 -5.19 -8.74 -5.88
C THR A 290 -6.27 -9.65 -6.48
N LYS A 291 -6.03 -10.95 -6.52
CA LYS A 291 -6.95 -11.93 -7.12
C LYS A 291 -8.23 -12.12 -6.29
N PRO A 292 -9.36 -12.37 -6.94
CA PRO A 292 -10.59 -12.75 -6.26
C PRO A 292 -10.49 -14.15 -5.63
N LEU A 293 -11.33 -14.38 -4.64
CA LEU A 293 -11.46 -15.65 -3.93
C LEU A 293 -12.90 -16.14 -3.96
N SER A 294 -13.11 -17.46 -3.97
CA SER A 294 -14.45 -18.05 -3.91
C SER A 294 -14.44 -19.37 -3.14
N GLY A 295 -15.59 -19.74 -2.60
CA GLY A 295 -15.79 -20.99 -1.87
C GLY A 295 -15.42 -20.90 -0.37
N PRO A 296 -15.04 -22.03 0.25
CA PRO A 296 -14.93 -22.14 1.72
C PRO A 296 -13.86 -21.23 2.31
N ASP A 297 -12.78 -20.92 1.57
CA ASP A 297 -11.64 -20.14 2.05
C ASP A 297 -11.98 -18.65 2.27
N VAL A 298 -13.10 -18.17 1.72
CA VAL A 298 -13.53 -16.76 1.86
C VAL A 298 -13.71 -16.38 3.33
N MET A 299 -14.45 -17.18 4.08
CA MET A 299 -14.74 -16.90 5.49
C MET A 299 -13.52 -17.02 6.38
N GLU A 300 -12.64 -17.97 6.09
CA GLU A 300 -11.36 -18.12 6.78
C GLU A 300 -10.47 -16.91 6.54
N THR A 301 -10.35 -16.48 5.28
CA THR A 301 -9.57 -15.30 4.89
C THR A 301 -10.02 -14.04 5.61
N ILE A 302 -11.33 -13.73 5.60
CA ILE A 302 -11.87 -12.54 6.30
C ILE A 302 -11.59 -12.64 7.80
N THR A 303 -11.67 -13.84 8.38
CA THR A 303 -11.42 -14.06 9.82
C THR A 303 -9.95 -13.83 10.16
N ILE A 304 -9.02 -14.45 9.43
CA ILE A 304 -7.57 -14.28 9.66
C ILE A 304 -7.17 -12.81 9.50
N TYR A 305 -7.67 -12.15 8.46
CA TYR A 305 -7.37 -10.73 8.20
C TYR A 305 -7.84 -9.83 9.35
N ARG A 306 -9.07 -10.03 9.79
CA ARG A 306 -9.66 -9.33 10.93
C ARG A 306 -8.88 -9.60 12.22
N ASP A 307 -8.53 -10.85 12.48
CA ASP A 307 -7.83 -11.26 13.71
C ASP A 307 -6.39 -10.73 13.76
N ALA A 308 -5.71 -10.66 12.60
CA ALA A 308 -4.39 -10.02 12.49
C ALA A 308 -4.46 -8.53 12.87
N ILE A 309 -5.43 -7.80 12.33
CA ILE A 309 -5.65 -6.38 12.67
C ILE A 309 -5.93 -6.21 14.15
N GLN A 310 -6.83 -7.01 14.71
CA GLN A 310 -7.17 -6.95 16.13
C GLN A 310 -5.97 -7.29 17.02
N TYR A 311 -5.20 -8.30 16.65
CA TYR A 311 -4.02 -8.69 17.44
C TYR A 311 -3.01 -7.53 17.53
N VAL A 312 -2.66 -6.91 16.39
CA VAL A 312 -1.72 -5.78 16.38
C VAL A 312 -2.26 -4.62 17.20
N HIS A 313 -3.55 -4.30 17.05
CA HIS A 313 -4.21 -3.26 17.87
C HIS A 313 -4.12 -3.57 19.36
N ASP A 314 -4.60 -4.74 19.78
CA ASP A 314 -4.73 -5.08 21.21
C ASP A 314 -3.35 -5.21 21.88
N GLN A 315 -2.35 -5.77 21.18
CA GLN A 315 -0.98 -5.82 21.70
C GLN A 315 -0.36 -4.43 21.80
N THR A 316 -0.63 -3.54 20.85
CA THR A 316 -0.17 -2.15 20.92
C THR A 316 -0.77 -1.47 22.18
N ILE A 317 -2.08 -1.53 22.35
CA ILE A 317 -2.74 -0.95 23.53
C ILE A 317 -2.22 -1.55 24.85
N ARG A 318 -2.03 -2.88 24.88
CA ARG A 318 -1.50 -3.57 26.06
C ARG A 318 -0.10 -3.05 26.45
N LEU A 319 0.77 -2.81 25.47
CA LEU A 319 2.12 -2.32 25.74
C LEU A 319 2.15 -0.82 26.02
N MET A 320 1.30 -0.01 25.37
CA MET A 320 1.08 1.40 25.72
C MET A 320 0.70 1.55 27.21
N ASN A 321 -0.24 0.74 27.68
CA ASN A 321 -0.67 0.75 29.09
C ASN A 321 0.42 0.29 30.08
N LYS A 322 1.50 -0.33 29.58
CA LYS A 322 2.70 -0.65 30.36
C LYS A 322 3.77 0.44 30.31
N GLY A 323 3.53 1.53 29.57
CA GLY A 323 4.44 2.68 29.46
C GLY A 323 5.50 2.56 28.37
N TYR A 324 5.40 1.60 27.45
CA TYR A 324 6.31 1.52 26.31
C TYR A 324 6.04 2.62 25.28
N SER A 325 7.09 3.15 24.67
CA SER A 325 7.02 4.08 23.55
C SER A 325 6.62 3.39 22.25
N ALA A 326 6.19 4.17 21.24
CA ALA A 326 5.84 3.64 19.92
C ALA A 326 6.99 2.86 19.26
N ASP A 327 8.24 3.34 19.43
CA ASP A 327 9.43 2.69 18.87
C ASP A 327 9.72 1.35 19.55
N GLU A 328 9.64 1.29 20.88
CA GLU A 328 9.81 0.05 21.63
C GLU A 328 8.72 -0.97 21.23
N ILE A 329 7.46 -0.56 21.20
CA ILE A 329 6.33 -1.43 20.85
C ILE A 329 6.50 -1.99 19.43
N SER A 330 6.93 -1.14 18.48
CA SER A 330 7.09 -1.54 17.07
C SER A 330 8.17 -2.61 16.85
N ASN A 331 9.06 -2.82 17.82
CA ASN A 331 10.08 -3.87 17.80
C ASN A 331 9.68 -5.13 18.59
N LEU A 332 8.55 -5.11 19.32
CA LEU A 332 8.10 -6.19 20.19
C LEU A 332 6.92 -6.98 19.63
N ILE A 333 6.17 -6.42 18.68
CA ILE A 333 4.97 -7.08 18.17
C ILE A 333 5.30 -7.86 16.91
N GLU A 334 5.02 -9.17 16.99
CA GLU A 334 5.04 -10.12 15.88
C GLU A 334 3.70 -10.86 15.85
N LEU A 335 3.22 -11.22 14.65
CA LEU A 335 2.00 -12.01 14.54
C LEU A 335 2.24 -13.45 15.04
N PRO A 336 1.24 -14.07 15.68
CA PRO A 336 1.29 -15.50 15.98
C PRO A 336 1.55 -16.35 14.74
N SER A 337 2.24 -17.48 14.89
CA SER A 337 2.64 -18.35 13.77
C SER A 337 1.44 -18.81 12.94
N GLU A 338 0.31 -19.09 13.58
CA GLU A 338 -0.92 -19.54 12.95
C GLU A 338 -1.52 -18.46 12.01
N VAL A 339 -1.29 -17.20 12.32
CA VAL A 339 -1.78 -16.06 11.53
C VAL A 339 -0.74 -15.66 10.48
N SER A 340 0.54 -15.56 10.86
CA SER A 340 1.62 -15.04 10.01
C SER A 340 1.90 -15.89 8.76
N GLN A 341 1.48 -17.16 8.74
CA GLN A 341 1.59 -18.04 7.58
C GLN A 341 0.57 -17.73 6.48
N SER A 342 -0.50 -16.99 6.79
CA SER A 342 -1.49 -16.64 5.78
C SER A 342 -0.91 -15.67 4.75
N PRO A 343 -1.13 -15.91 3.45
CA PRO A 343 -0.68 -14.99 2.40
C PRO A 343 -1.36 -13.61 2.47
N PHE A 344 -2.49 -13.52 3.17
CA PHE A 344 -3.23 -12.27 3.36
C PHE A 344 -2.64 -11.34 4.44
N VAL A 345 -1.59 -11.75 5.14
CA VAL A 345 -0.94 -10.93 6.17
C VAL A 345 0.58 -10.77 5.96
N ARG A 346 1.07 -11.09 4.74
CA ARG A 346 2.46 -10.79 4.34
C ARG A 346 2.62 -9.28 4.17
N GLU A 347 3.75 -8.74 4.64
CA GLU A 347 3.99 -7.28 4.68
C GLU A 347 4.43 -6.68 3.33
N PHE A 348 3.68 -6.96 2.25
CA PHE A 348 3.97 -6.40 0.93
C PHE A 348 3.39 -4.99 0.73
N TYR A 349 2.48 -4.54 1.60
CA TYR A 349 1.89 -3.19 1.53
C TYR A 349 1.94 -2.49 2.89
N GLY A 350 1.02 -2.78 3.81
CA GLY A 350 1.14 -2.36 5.20
C GLY A 350 2.26 -3.11 5.93
N THR A 351 2.72 -2.56 7.06
CA THR A 351 3.63 -3.24 7.97
C THR A 351 3.15 -3.15 9.41
N ILE A 352 3.47 -4.15 10.22
CA ILE A 352 3.16 -4.15 11.65
C ILE A 352 3.81 -2.95 12.34
N ARG A 353 5.08 -2.69 12.04
CA ARG A 353 5.84 -1.58 12.65
C ARG A 353 5.22 -0.21 12.40
N TRP A 354 4.79 0.08 11.17
CA TRP A 354 4.14 1.35 10.84
C TRP A 354 2.75 1.43 11.45
N SER A 355 2.04 0.31 11.47
CA SER A 355 0.72 0.18 12.08
C SER A 355 0.74 0.49 13.58
N VAL A 356 1.71 -0.06 14.31
CA VAL A 356 1.93 0.22 15.74
C VAL A 356 2.11 1.71 15.99
N LYS A 357 3.00 2.36 15.21
CA LYS A 357 3.24 3.81 15.34
C LYS A 357 1.98 4.63 15.04
N SER A 358 1.19 4.21 14.05
CA SER A 358 -0.08 4.86 13.72
C SER A 358 -1.14 4.67 14.80
N ILE A 359 -1.28 3.47 15.35
CA ILE A 359 -2.20 3.18 16.45
C ILE A 359 -1.82 4.03 17.67
N PHE A 360 -0.54 4.03 18.06
CA PHE A 360 -0.03 4.83 19.15
C PHE A 360 -0.39 6.31 18.97
N ASN A 361 -0.04 6.87 17.80
CA ASN A 361 -0.32 8.27 17.47
C ASN A 361 -1.83 8.58 17.43
N GLY A 362 -2.64 7.64 16.96
CA GLY A 362 -4.10 7.77 16.93
C GLY A 362 -4.74 7.89 18.31
N TYR A 363 -4.17 7.21 19.32
CA TYR A 363 -4.67 7.26 20.70
C TYR A 363 -4.06 8.39 21.54
N LEU A 364 -2.76 8.66 21.38
CA LEU A 364 -2.01 9.57 22.26
C LEU A 364 -1.49 10.84 21.57
N GLY A 365 -1.60 10.91 20.22
CA GLY A 365 -1.01 11.98 19.44
C GLY A 365 0.50 11.77 19.24
N TRP A 366 1.19 12.83 18.83
CA TRP A 366 2.60 12.78 18.43
C TRP A 366 3.58 12.62 19.62
N PHE A 367 3.19 12.99 20.82
CA PHE A 367 4.07 12.96 21.99
C PHE A 367 4.21 11.56 22.54
N ASP A 368 5.42 11.07 22.63
CA ASP A 368 5.76 9.70 23.06
C ASP A 368 5.87 9.51 24.58
N GLY A 369 5.70 10.61 25.37
CA GLY A 369 5.83 10.60 26.83
C GLY A 369 7.25 10.86 27.36
N ASN A 370 8.26 10.90 26.48
CA ASN A 370 9.63 11.24 26.89
C ASN A 370 9.82 12.76 26.91
N VAL A 371 10.14 13.32 28.07
CA VAL A 371 10.28 14.77 28.25
C VAL A 371 11.35 15.39 27.33
N SER A 372 12.37 14.61 26.90
CA SER A 372 13.40 15.09 25.98
C SER A 372 12.84 15.36 24.58
N ASN A 373 11.71 14.72 24.20
CA ASN A 373 11.06 14.86 22.91
C ASN A 373 9.91 15.89 22.94
N LEU A 374 9.59 16.45 24.12
CA LEU A 374 8.55 17.47 24.24
C LEU A 374 9.01 18.80 23.60
N ASP A 375 10.28 19.16 23.81
CA ASP A 375 10.93 20.35 23.25
C ASP A 375 12.37 20.01 22.82
N PRO A 376 12.52 19.24 21.68
CA PRO A 376 13.81 18.75 21.25
C PRO A 376 14.71 19.87 20.70
N LEU A 377 16.00 19.63 20.70
CA LEU A 377 16.98 20.49 20.02
C LEU A 377 16.61 20.62 18.53
N SER A 378 16.94 21.78 17.93
CA SER A 378 16.90 21.91 16.48
C SER A 378 17.88 20.90 15.83
N SER A 379 17.63 20.49 14.58
CA SER A 379 18.53 19.57 13.86
C SER A 379 19.97 20.12 13.83
N LYS A 380 20.13 21.44 13.68
CA LYS A 380 21.44 22.10 13.69
C LYS A 380 22.11 22.02 15.05
N ASP A 381 21.40 22.38 16.13
CA ASP A 381 21.93 22.30 17.49
C ASP A 381 22.30 20.87 17.88
N TYR A 382 21.55 19.88 17.43
CA TYR A 382 21.85 18.47 17.65
C TYR A 382 23.12 18.05 16.89
N ALA A 383 23.24 18.42 15.61
CA ALA A 383 24.38 18.10 14.77
C ALA A 383 25.69 18.73 15.32
N GLU A 384 25.64 20.00 15.74
CA GLU A 384 26.80 20.67 16.37
C GLU A 384 27.28 19.95 17.65
N ARG A 385 26.34 19.46 18.47
CA ARG A 385 26.69 18.69 19.68
C ARG A 385 27.22 17.31 19.35
N LEU A 386 26.72 16.69 18.30
CA LEU A 386 27.23 15.39 17.84
C LEU A 386 28.68 15.52 17.36
N VAL A 387 29.01 16.60 16.65
CA VAL A 387 30.41 16.93 16.27
C VAL A 387 31.29 17.11 17.50
N LEU A 388 30.81 17.82 18.53
CA LEU A 388 31.60 17.99 19.80
C LEU A 388 31.87 16.66 20.50
N LEU A 389 30.93 15.69 20.41
CA LEU A 389 31.10 14.35 20.99
C LEU A 389 32.04 13.48 20.17
N SER A 390 32.01 13.59 18.84
CA SER A 390 32.90 12.83 17.95
C SER A 390 34.35 13.38 17.93
N GLY A 391 34.53 14.65 18.25
CA GLY A 391 35.82 15.36 18.25
C GLY A 391 35.89 16.46 17.20
N SER A 392 35.50 16.15 15.97
CA SER A 392 35.45 17.10 14.85
C SER A 392 34.41 16.68 13.80
N GLU A 393 34.13 17.56 12.83
CA GLU A 393 33.30 17.22 11.64
C GLU A 393 34.00 16.14 10.81
N GLU A 394 35.33 16.13 10.76
CA GLU A 394 36.10 15.07 10.08
C GLU A 394 35.92 13.71 10.74
N ASP A 395 35.96 13.65 12.08
CA ASP A 395 35.77 12.40 12.82
C ASP A 395 34.34 11.88 12.64
N LEU A 396 33.33 12.78 12.56
CA LEU A 396 31.92 12.40 12.26
C LEU A 396 31.80 11.86 10.85
N PHE A 397 32.50 12.46 9.87
CA PHE A 397 32.52 11.97 8.48
C PHE A 397 33.22 10.60 8.37
N LEU A 398 34.32 10.38 9.07
CA LEU A 398 35.00 9.08 9.18
C LEU A 398 34.07 8.02 9.79
N ALA A 399 33.27 8.40 10.80
CA ALA A 399 32.26 7.50 11.37
C ALA A 399 31.16 7.13 10.34
N LEU A 400 30.75 8.08 9.46
CA LEU A 400 29.84 7.79 8.36
C LEU A 400 30.45 6.79 7.36
N GLN A 401 31.71 6.98 6.97
CA GLN A 401 32.42 6.03 6.08
C GLN A 401 32.47 4.63 6.70
N GLN A 402 32.82 4.53 7.98
CA GLN A 402 32.84 3.26 8.72
C GLN A 402 31.47 2.59 8.78
N ALA A 403 30.41 3.37 8.98
CA ALA A 403 29.04 2.83 9.01
C ALA A 403 28.65 2.22 7.66
N VAL A 404 28.99 2.89 6.54
CA VAL A 404 28.76 2.36 5.18
C VAL A 404 29.59 1.10 4.93
N GLU A 405 30.90 1.12 5.24
CA GLU A 405 31.82 -0.03 5.09
C GLU A 405 31.32 -1.26 5.88
N SER A 406 30.86 -1.05 7.12
CA SER A 406 30.35 -2.10 8.01
C SER A 406 28.92 -2.54 7.70
N LYS A 407 28.25 -1.93 6.71
CA LYS A 407 26.86 -2.16 6.35
C LYS A 407 25.85 -1.76 7.44
N ASP A 408 26.22 -0.87 8.37
CA ASP A 408 25.29 -0.23 9.32
C ASP A 408 24.60 0.99 8.65
N MET A 409 23.79 0.67 7.64
CA MET A 409 23.24 1.68 6.73
C MET A 409 22.24 2.61 7.40
N GLN A 410 21.47 2.13 8.39
CA GLN A 410 20.55 3.00 9.13
C GLN A 410 21.30 4.03 9.97
N TRP A 411 22.42 3.66 10.55
CA TRP A 411 23.30 4.58 11.26
C TRP A 411 23.97 5.56 10.29
N ALA A 412 24.41 5.08 9.13
CA ALA A 412 24.94 5.94 8.06
C ALA A 412 23.95 7.04 7.65
N LEU A 413 22.66 6.73 7.53
CA LEU A 413 21.61 7.72 7.24
C LEU A 413 21.53 8.79 8.34
N GLN A 414 21.57 8.41 9.62
CA GLN A 414 21.48 9.35 10.74
C GLN A 414 22.71 10.25 10.85
N LEU A 415 23.91 9.71 10.60
CA LEU A 415 25.14 10.49 10.54
C LEU A 415 25.13 11.48 9.38
N SER A 416 24.71 11.03 8.20
CA SER A 416 24.61 11.90 7.01
C SER A 416 23.60 13.03 7.18
N ASP A 417 22.48 12.82 7.90
CA ASP A 417 21.54 13.89 8.25
C ASP A 417 22.23 15.05 8.99
N SER A 418 23.10 14.72 9.94
CA SER A 418 23.85 15.71 10.73
C SER A 418 24.90 16.45 9.90
N LEU A 419 25.67 15.73 9.08
CA LEU A 419 26.70 16.31 8.21
C LEU A 419 26.10 17.22 7.13
N LEU A 420 25.01 16.82 6.50
CA LEU A 420 24.28 17.64 5.53
C LEU A 420 23.66 18.88 6.18
N THR A 421 23.15 18.78 7.41
CA THR A 421 22.65 19.92 8.19
C THR A 421 23.74 20.96 8.45
N LEU A 422 24.99 20.53 8.62
CA LEU A 422 26.14 21.38 8.82
C LEU A 422 26.83 21.83 7.51
N ASN A 423 26.36 21.38 6.37
CA ASN A 423 26.99 21.57 5.05
C ASN A 423 28.45 21.09 4.99
N TYR A 424 28.76 19.99 5.68
CA TYR A 424 30.11 19.44 5.70
C TYR A 424 30.28 18.39 4.60
N LYS A 425 31.30 18.58 3.72
CA LYS A 425 31.65 17.69 2.59
C LYS A 425 30.38 17.20 1.83
N ASN A 426 29.50 18.14 1.47
CA ASN A 426 28.15 17.82 0.97
C ASN A 426 28.13 16.76 -0.11
N ASP A 427 28.98 16.83 -1.12
CA ASP A 427 28.96 15.89 -2.25
C ASP A 427 29.36 14.48 -1.79
N SER A 428 30.47 14.33 -1.09
CA SER A 428 30.87 13.02 -0.53
C SER A 428 29.88 12.48 0.50
N THR A 429 29.25 13.37 1.28
CA THR A 429 28.21 12.96 2.23
C THR A 429 26.95 12.48 1.50
N LYS A 430 26.54 13.15 0.41
CA LYS A 430 25.43 12.71 -0.44
C LYS A 430 25.73 11.35 -1.11
N GLU A 431 26.94 11.14 -1.62
CA GLU A 431 27.37 9.87 -2.22
C GLU A 431 27.22 8.70 -1.23
N LEU A 432 27.79 8.84 -0.02
CA LEU A 432 27.69 7.81 1.04
C LEU A 432 26.25 7.61 1.51
N ARG A 433 25.46 8.68 1.58
CA ARG A 433 24.03 8.60 1.88
C ARG A 433 23.26 7.85 0.79
N GLN A 434 23.56 8.14 -0.47
CA GLN A 434 22.94 7.46 -1.62
C GLN A 434 23.25 5.96 -1.58
N GLU A 435 24.50 5.56 -1.33
CA GLU A 435 24.87 4.16 -1.15
C GLU A 435 24.08 3.49 -0.02
N ALA A 436 23.94 4.15 1.12
CA ALA A 436 23.18 3.62 2.25
C ALA A 436 21.68 3.46 1.93
N ILE A 437 21.07 4.46 1.28
CA ILE A 437 19.67 4.42 0.85
C ILE A 437 19.46 3.26 -0.15
N GLN A 438 20.34 3.17 -1.15
CA GLN A 438 20.31 2.17 -2.20
C GLN A 438 20.41 0.75 -1.61
N TYR A 439 21.37 0.53 -0.72
CA TYR A 439 21.56 -0.75 -0.05
C TYR A 439 20.31 -1.23 0.70
N ILE A 440 19.65 -0.31 1.45
CA ILE A 440 18.41 -0.62 2.18
C ILE A 440 17.26 -0.87 1.20
N GLY A 441 17.14 -0.07 0.15
CA GLY A 441 16.10 -0.20 -0.87
C GLY A 441 16.19 -1.55 -1.59
N ASP A 442 17.38 -1.92 -2.05
CA ASP A 442 17.59 -3.17 -2.80
C ASP A 442 17.22 -4.43 -2.00
N ARG A 443 17.34 -4.37 -0.68
CA ARG A 443 17.05 -5.49 0.23
C ARG A 443 15.66 -5.45 0.86
N ALA A 444 14.86 -4.44 0.54
CA ALA A 444 13.51 -4.32 1.09
C ALA A 444 12.53 -5.23 0.33
N THR A 445 11.87 -6.14 1.06
CA THR A 445 10.79 -7.00 0.55
C THR A 445 9.46 -6.27 0.47
N ASN A 446 9.27 -5.21 1.26
CA ASN A 446 8.08 -4.37 1.17
C ASN A 446 8.23 -3.38 0.01
N PRO A 447 7.38 -3.42 -1.03
CA PRO A 447 7.46 -2.55 -2.20
C PRO A 447 7.45 -1.06 -1.87
N ASN A 448 6.59 -0.63 -0.96
CA ASN A 448 6.49 0.78 -0.57
C ASN A 448 7.78 1.29 0.07
N LYS A 449 8.41 0.46 0.93
CA LYS A 449 9.72 0.78 1.50
C LYS A 449 10.78 0.80 0.40
N ARG A 450 10.85 -0.24 -0.43
CA ARG A 450 11.79 -0.35 -1.54
C ARG A 450 11.73 0.88 -2.45
N ASN A 451 10.56 1.14 -3.01
CA ASN A 451 10.36 2.23 -3.97
C ASN A 451 10.65 3.60 -3.34
N TYR A 452 10.26 3.81 -2.06
CA TYR A 452 10.52 5.06 -1.36
C TYR A 452 12.01 5.32 -1.16
N PHE A 453 12.79 4.28 -0.80
CA PHE A 453 14.23 4.38 -0.66
C PHE A 453 14.89 4.63 -2.01
N LEU A 454 14.59 3.82 -3.04
CA LEU A 454 15.21 3.98 -4.36
C LEU A 454 14.90 5.34 -4.99
N SER A 455 13.64 5.79 -4.93
CA SER A 455 13.28 7.15 -5.39
C SER A 455 14.05 8.24 -4.61
N SER A 456 14.21 8.05 -3.29
CA SER A 456 14.98 9.00 -2.48
C SER A 456 16.47 8.99 -2.79
N ALA A 457 17.05 7.88 -3.25
CA ALA A 457 18.42 7.81 -3.76
C ALA A 457 18.56 8.60 -5.05
N ASN A 458 17.62 8.43 -5.99
CA ASN A 458 17.64 9.15 -7.27
C ASN A 458 17.50 10.67 -7.10
N GLU A 459 16.73 11.13 -6.11
CA GLU A 459 16.57 12.55 -5.79
C GLU A 459 17.86 13.23 -5.27
N LEU A 460 18.89 12.48 -4.89
CA LEU A 460 20.19 13.02 -4.50
C LEU A 460 21.09 13.36 -5.70
N ASN A 461 20.74 12.92 -6.90
CA ASN A 461 21.46 13.26 -8.12
C ASN A 461 21.17 14.71 -8.50
N ASP A 462 22.21 15.47 -8.85
CA ASP A 462 22.09 16.89 -9.16
C ASP A 462 21.25 17.16 -10.44
N ASP A 463 21.13 16.18 -11.35
CA ASP A 463 20.33 16.25 -12.58
C ASP A 463 18.87 15.83 -12.37
N TYR A 464 18.46 15.43 -11.15
CA TYR A 464 17.10 14.98 -10.90
C TYR A 464 16.08 16.11 -11.03
N GLN A 465 15.05 15.86 -11.85
CA GLN A 465 13.89 16.75 -12.00
C GLN A 465 12.63 16.03 -11.58
N ALA A 466 12.02 16.50 -10.50
CA ALA A 466 10.75 15.93 -10.00
C ALA A 466 9.60 16.24 -10.97
N HIS A 467 8.83 15.23 -11.29
CA HIS A 467 7.57 15.38 -12.01
C HIS A 467 6.39 15.22 -11.05
N PRO A 468 5.43 16.17 -11.00
CA PRO A 468 4.28 16.02 -10.13
C PRO A 468 3.40 14.84 -10.61
N LEU A 469 3.06 13.94 -9.70
CA LEU A 469 2.19 12.80 -9.97
C LEU A 469 0.78 13.21 -10.37
N LEU A 470 0.28 14.29 -9.74
CA LEU A 470 -1.03 14.85 -9.99
C LEU A 470 -0.87 16.26 -10.59
N PRO A 471 -1.75 16.69 -11.52
CA PRO A 471 -1.76 18.06 -12.03
C PRO A 471 -1.87 19.08 -10.91
N GLN A 472 -1.35 20.29 -11.13
CA GLN A 472 -1.46 21.34 -10.12
C GLN A 472 -2.92 21.78 -9.92
N SER A 473 -3.30 22.10 -8.69
CA SER A 473 -4.68 22.37 -8.26
C SER A 473 -5.46 23.42 -9.06
N SER A 474 -4.78 24.33 -9.78
CA SER A 474 -5.44 25.33 -10.64
C SER A 474 -6.06 24.73 -11.91
N GLU A 475 -5.56 23.62 -12.38
CA GLU A 475 -6.09 22.91 -13.57
C GLU A 475 -7.24 21.97 -13.19
N LEU A 476 -7.13 21.31 -12.02
CA LEU A 476 -8.14 20.38 -11.53
C LEU A 476 -9.44 21.03 -11.07
N LEU A 477 -9.38 22.21 -10.45
CA LEU A 477 -10.56 22.91 -9.95
C LEU A 477 -11.39 23.51 -11.09
N SER A 478 -10.84 23.71 -12.28
CA SER A 478 -11.57 24.17 -13.46
C SER A 478 -12.33 23.04 -14.17
N GLU A 479 -11.94 21.78 -13.97
CA GLU A 479 -12.59 20.60 -14.59
C GLU A 479 -13.64 19.95 -13.66
N VAL A 480 -13.55 20.21 -12.34
CA VAL A 480 -14.44 19.63 -11.32
C VAL A 480 -15.61 20.59 -10.96
N SER A 481 -15.61 21.82 -11.46
CA SER A 481 -16.67 22.81 -11.25
C SER A 481 -17.70 22.77 -12.38
#